data_28c5d4148f4b687069fcae34ebdf0a81
#
_entry.id   28c5d4148f4b687069fcae34ebdf0a81
#
_cell.length_a   1.000
_cell.length_b   1.000
_cell.length_c   1.000
_cell.angle_alpha   90.00
_cell.angle_beta   90.00
_cell.angle_gamma   90.00
#
_symmetry.space_group_name_H-M   'P 1'
#
loop_
_entity.id
_entity.type
_entity.pdbx_description
1 polymer ?
#
loop_
_entity_poly.entity_id
_entity_poly.type
_entity_poly.pdbx_seq_one_letter_code
_entity_poly.pdbx_strand_id
1 'polypeptide(L)'
;VPEERLRARVRILEGDITLPGLGLAAPVLEELKGRVTHAVHLAALYNLSAPRDLSVRVNVDGTRNVLDFLGGLPNLQKFAHTSTLAVAGTHTGVFTEDDFDRGQSFKNFYEETKFLSEKLVRERRDVIPTVILRPAVVVGHSVTGEIEKIDGPYHAFVTIARHLQGIMPDCGPVKCHIAPVDFVMNAYHALFEDESSAGRVYYLMDPNPLTYNAFFDLACEEWGRMKPLIKVPAKCLNPLFHLGFVERLTGIPREAYLYGDQAIEYDIAESTAALARNGIACPPLPSYIGVLIRYFREHYHDSGLRRGKWWEGPQ
;
A
#
# COMPACT_ATOMS: atom_id res chain seq x y z
N VAL A 1 1.51 4.49 23.22
CA VAL A 1 1.38 3.50 24.33
C VAL A 1 2.78 3.27 24.88
N PRO A 2 3.00 3.33 26.22
CA PRO A 2 4.32 3.05 26.80
C PRO A 2 4.83 1.65 26.40
N GLU A 3 6.12 1.54 26.08
CA GLU A 3 6.75 0.30 25.58
C GLU A 3 6.55 -0.89 26.52
N GLU A 4 6.57 -0.66 27.83
CA GLU A 4 6.28 -1.70 28.84
C GLU A 4 4.86 -2.29 28.72
N ARG A 5 3.86 -1.46 28.38
CA ARG A 5 2.49 -1.95 28.15
C ARG A 5 2.36 -2.76 26.86
N LEU A 6 3.14 -2.42 25.83
CA LEU A 6 3.19 -3.21 24.60
C LEU A 6 3.84 -4.57 24.89
N ARG A 7 5.01 -4.60 25.52
CA ARG A 7 5.72 -5.84 25.86
C ARG A 7 4.90 -6.81 26.74
N ALA A 8 4.06 -6.27 27.62
CA ALA A 8 3.20 -7.10 28.47
C ALA A 8 2.00 -7.73 27.72
N ARG A 9 1.64 -7.22 26.52
CA ARG A 9 0.46 -7.65 25.76
C ARG A 9 0.79 -8.27 24.40
N VAL A 10 2.01 -8.10 23.91
CA VAL A 10 2.44 -8.58 22.61
C VAL A 10 3.44 -9.72 22.80
N ARG A 11 3.13 -10.86 22.20
CA ARG A 11 4.05 -11.98 22.10
C ARG A 11 4.51 -12.10 20.66
N ILE A 12 5.79 -11.99 20.43
CA ILE A 12 6.41 -12.20 19.11
C ILE A 12 6.67 -13.70 18.95
N LEU A 13 6.21 -14.25 17.83
CA LEU A 13 6.48 -15.62 17.40
C LEU A 13 7.27 -15.56 16.09
N GLU A 14 8.38 -16.26 16.05
CA GLU A 14 9.17 -16.40 14.83
C GLU A 14 8.53 -17.45 13.93
N GLY A 15 8.24 -17.08 12.67
CA GLY A 15 7.56 -17.94 11.71
C GLY A 15 7.83 -17.52 10.28
N ASP A 16 7.38 -18.36 9.34
CA ASP A 16 7.48 -18.12 7.90
C ASP A 16 6.14 -18.47 7.22
N ILE A 17 5.44 -17.46 6.74
CA ILE A 17 4.14 -17.65 6.08
C ILE A 17 4.25 -18.49 4.79
N THR A 18 5.44 -18.59 4.19
CA THR A 18 5.64 -19.42 2.98
C THR A 18 5.64 -20.93 3.27
N LEU A 19 5.64 -21.30 4.55
CA LEU A 19 5.64 -22.70 4.99
C LEU A 19 4.27 -23.12 5.56
N PRO A 20 3.89 -24.40 5.43
CA PRO A 20 2.73 -24.96 6.09
C PRO A 20 2.76 -24.69 7.60
N GLY A 21 1.59 -24.41 8.20
CA GLY A 21 1.51 -24.05 9.61
C GLY A 21 2.28 -22.77 9.97
N LEU A 22 2.51 -21.88 8.99
CA LEU A 22 3.22 -20.61 9.14
C LEU A 22 4.67 -20.79 9.65
N GLY A 23 5.28 -21.96 9.43
CA GLY A 23 6.62 -22.29 9.95
C GLY A 23 6.69 -22.40 11.47
N LEU A 24 5.56 -22.42 12.16
CA LEU A 24 5.50 -22.52 13.62
C LEU A 24 5.62 -23.97 14.11
N ALA A 25 6.22 -24.15 15.28
CA ALA A 25 6.28 -25.46 15.91
C ALA A 25 4.88 -25.97 16.30
N ALA A 26 4.64 -27.30 16.17
CA ALA A 26 3.34 -27.91 16.42
C ALA A 26 2.71 -27.55 17.78
N PRO A 27 3.44 -27.50 18.91
CA PRO A 27 2.85 -27.10 20.19
C PRO A 27 2.35 -25.64 20.18
N VAL A 28 3.04 -24.75 19.47
CA VAL A 28 2.64 -23.34 19.34
C VAL A 28 1.37 -23.23 18.50
N LEU A 29 1.27 -23.99 17.39
CA LEU A 29 0.09 -24.04 16.56
C LEU A 29 -1.14 -24.51 17.35
N GLU A 30 -1.02 -25.58 18.14
CA GLU A 30 -2.12 -26.10 18.97
C GLU A 30 -2.54 -25.09 20.06
N GLU A 31 -1.59 -24.41 20.69
CA GLU A 31 -1.90 -23.30 21.62
C GLU A 31 -2.72 -22.21 20.92
N LEU A 32 -2.28 -21.77 19.74
CA LEU A 32 -2.93 -20.68 19.00
C LEU A 32 -4.34 -21.09 18.54
N LYS A 33 -4.55 -22.33 18.10
CA LYS A 33 -5.88 -22.83 17.67
C LYS A 33 -6.96 -22.64 18.74
N GLY A 34 -6.63 -22.85 20.00
CA GLY A 34 -7.58 -22.69 21.10
C GLY A 34 -7.84 -21.24 21.54
N ARG A 35 -6.98 -20.29 21.14
CA ARG A 35 -6.96 -18.94 21.70
C ARG A 35 -7.26 -17.82 20.70
N VAL A 36 -6.93 -18.00 19.44
CA VAL A 36 -7.07 -16.94 18.43
C VAL A 36 -8.53 -16.74 18.08
N THR A 37 -9.01 -15.52 18.27
CA THR A 37 -10.38 -15.10 17.92
C THR A 37 -10.38 -14.07 16.78
N HIS A 38 -9.30 -13.33 16.62
CA HIS A 38 -9.17 -12.28 15.60
C HIS A 38 -7.83 -12.41 14.92
N ALA A 39 -7.80 -12.18 13.62
CA ALA A 39 -6.57 -12.26 12.83
C ALA A 39 -6.47 -11.08 11.85
N VAL A 40 -5.23 -10.62 11.66
CA VAL A 40 -4.89 -9.58 10.69
C VAL A 40 -3.73 -10.07 9.83
N HIS A 41 -3.89 -10.07 8.51
CA HIS A 41 -2.85 -10.45 7.57
C HIS A 41 -2.32 -9.22 6.83
N LEU A 42 -1.19 -8.72 7.30
CA LEU A 42 -0.46 -7.58 6.72
C LEU A 42 0.78 -8.02 5.92
N ALA A 43 1.25 -9.25 6.17
CA ALA A 43 2.49 -9.74 5.57
C ALA A 43 2.35 -9.86 4.05
N ALA A 44 3.21 -9.15 3.34
CA ALA A 44 3.32 -9.22 1.89
C ALA A 44 4.71 -8.75 1.44
N LEU A 45 5.17 -9.28 0.31
CA LEU A 45 6.32 -8.74 -0.39
C LEU A 45 5.86 -7.54 -1.22
N TYR A 46 6.16 -6.32 -0.73
CA TYR A 46 5.95 -5.07 -1.46
C TYR A 46 7.25 -4.62 -2.12
N ASN A 47 7.45 -5.06 -3.36
CA ASN A 47 8.49 -4.56 -4.22
C ASN A 47 8.11 -4.77 -5.69
N LEU A 48 8.04 -3.67 -6.46
CA LEU A 48 7.58 -3.68 -7.84
C LEU A 48 8.55 -4.39 -8.80
N SER A 49 9.82 -4.55 -8.42
CA SER A 49 10.87 -5.21 -9.22
C SER A 49 11.21 -6.63 -8.74
N ALA A 50 10.48 -7.16 -7.76
CA ALA A 50 10.72 -8.51 -7.25
C ALA A 50 10.42 -9.58 -8.32
N PRO A 51 11.18 -10.70 -8.35
CA PRO A 51 10.88 -11.83 -9.24
C PRO A 51 9.48 -12.40 -8.98
N ARG A 52 8.84 -12.88 -10.06
CA ARG A 52 7.46 -13.40 -9.98
C ARG A 52 7.32 -14.58 -9.02
N ASP A 53 8.23 -15.54 -9.11
CA ASP A 53 8.21 -16.75 -8.29
C ASP A 53 8.32 -16.45 -6.79
N LEU A 54 9.17 -15.50 -6.41
CA LEU A 54 9.26 -15.02 -5.04
C LEU A 54 7.97 -14.30 -4.61
N SER A 55 7.42 -13.45 -5.47
CA SER A 55 6.18 -12.73 -5.20
C SER A 55 5.00 -13.69 -5.03
N VAL A 56 4.89 -14.72 -5.87
CA VAL A 56 3.86 -15.78 -5.74
C VAL A 56 4.02 -16.53 -4.44
N ARG A 57 5.24 -17.00 -4.13
CA ARG A 57 5.51 -17.77 -2.92
C ARG A 57 5.12 -17.00 -1.65
N VAL A 58 5.48 -15.70 -1.57
CA VAL A 58 5.18 -14.89 -0.38
C VAL A 58 3.73 -14.44 -0.35
N ASN A 59 3.23 -13.83 -1.44
CA ASN A 59 1.92 -13.18 -1.42
C ASN A 59 0.77 -14.15 -1.65
N VAL A 60 0.93 -15.17 -2.49
CA VAL A 60 -0.15 -16.10 -2.84
C VAL A 60 -0.11 -17.34 -1.95
N ASP A 61 1.03 -18.06 -1.94
CA ASP A 61 1.15 -19.28 -1.14
C ASP A 61 1.18 -18.95 0.36
N GLY A 62 1.83 -17.84 0.74
CA GLY A 62 1.77 -17.32 2.10
C GLY A 62 0.35 -17.02 2.55
N THR A 63 -0.46 -16.35 1.73
CA THR A 63 -1.88 -16.11 2.04
C THR A 63 -2.66 -17.42 2.12
N ARG A 64 -2.40 -18.40 1.24
CA ARG A 64 -3.03 -19.72 1.32
C ARG A 64 -2.74 -20.41 2.66
N ASN A 65 -1.48 -20.42 3.11
CA ASN A 65 -1.08 -20.99 4.38
C ASN A 65 -1.75 -20.29 5.58
N VAL A 66 -1.89 -18.95 5.51
CA VAL A 66 -2.65 -18.19 6.52
C VAL A 66 -4.11 -18.62 6.53
N LEU A 67 -4.76 -18.70 5.37
CA LEU A 67 -6.17 -19.12 5.27
C LEU A 67 -6.39 -20.57 5.73
N ASP A 68 -5.46 -21.49 5.44
CA ASP A 68 -5.51 -22.88 5.91
C ASP A 68 -5.38 -22.96 7.45
N PHE A 69 -4.50 -22.13 8.04
CA PHE A 69 -4.42 -22.01 9.49
C PHE A 69 -5.73 -21.44 10.08
N LEU A 70 -6.26 -20.35 9.52
CA LEU A 70 -7.47 -19.70 10.00
C LEU A 70 -8.71 -20.59 9.88
N GLY A 71 -8.81 -21.38 8.82
CA GLY A 71 -9.90 -22.35 8.61
C GLY A 71 -9.95 -23.47 9.66
N GLY A 72 -8.84 -23.69 10.39
CA GLY A 72 -8.77 -24.63 11.51
C GLY A 72 -9.02 -24.03 12.88
N LEU A 73 -9.37 -22.74 12.99
CA LEU A 73 -9.59 -22.03 14.24
C LEU A 73 -11.06 -22.07 14.68
N PRO A 74 -11.43 -22.82 15.74
CA PRO A 74 -12.83 -22.97 16.14
C PRO A 74 -13.45 -21.69 16.72
N ASN A 75 -12.60 -20.77 17.20
CA ASN A 75 -13.04 -19.55 17.88
C ASN A 75 -12.82 -18.29 17.04
N LEU A 76 -12.50 -18.42 15.75
CA LEU A 76 -12.26 -17.26 14.89
C LEU A 76 -13.54 -16.46 14.67
N GLN A 77 -13.52 -15.21 15.11
CA GLN A 77 -14.64 -14.27 15.02
C GLN A 77 -14.47 -13.33 13.82
N LYS A 78 -13.21 -12.92 13.54
CA LYS A 78 -12.96 -11.99 12.44
C LYS A 78 -11.54 -12.09 11.89
N PHE A 79 -11.45 -11.93 10.59
CA PHE A 79 -10.20 -11.85 9.84
C PHE A 79 -10.16 -10.57 9.00
N ALA A 80 -9.07 -9.81 9.08
CA ALA A 80 -8.82 -8.70 8.17
C ALA A 80 -7.69 -9.04 7.21
N HIS A 81 -7.99 -8.99 5.91
CA HIS A 81 -7.00 -9.12 4.85
C HIS A 81 -6.61 -7.75 4.31
N THR A 82 -5.33 -7.42 4.39
CA THR A 82 -4.79 -6.22 3.75
C THR A 82 -4.51 -6.49 2.29
N SER A 83 -5.38 -5.98 1.43
CA SER A 83 -5.21 -5.97 -0.02
C SER A 83 -4.57 -4.64 -0.47
N THR A 84 -4.95 -4.10 -1.61
CA THR A 84 -4.46 -2.83 -2.14
C THR A 84 -5.43 -2.30 -3.21
N LEU A 85 -5.44 -0.99 -3.45
CA LEU A 85 -6.15 -0.43 -4.60
C LEU A 85 -5.62 -0.98 -5.94
N ALA A 86 -4.36 -1.44 -5.98
CA ALA A 86 -3.69 -1.91 -7.19
C ALA A 86 -4.26 -3.23 -7.75
N VAL A 87 -5.18 -3.90 -7.06
CA VAL A 87 -5.91 -5.08 -7.61
C VAL A 87 -6.78 -4.70 -8.82
N ALA A 88 -7.09 -3.44 -9.00
CA ALA A 88 -7.76 -2.93 -10.19
C ALA A 88 -6.90 -3.04 -11.47
N GLY A 89 -5.58 -3.24 -11.34
CA GLY A 89 -4.65 -3.48 -12.45
C GLY A 89 -4.74 -2.42 -13.54
N THR A 90 -4.92 -2.84 -14.79
CA THR A 90 -5.02 -1.96 -15.97
C THR A 90 -6.47 -1.55 -16.30
N HIS A 91 -7.41 -1.74 -15.37
CA HIS A 91 -8.80 -1.30 -15.57
C HIS A 91 -8.86 0.20 -15.89
N THR A 92 -9.83 0.59 -16.71
CA THR A 92 -10.12 2.00 -17.04
C THR A 92 -11.57 2.32 -16.71
N GLY A 93 -11.82 3.55 -16.25
CA GLY A 93 -13.14 3.97 -15.77
C GLY A 93 -13.33 3.73 -14.28
N VAL A 94 -14.58 3.58 -13.85
CA VAL A 94 -14.93 3.45 -12.43
C VAL A 94 -14.69 2.02 -11.95
N PHE A 95 -14.09 1.91 -10.76
CA PHE A 95 -13.87 0.66 -10.03
C PHE A 95 -14.39 0.83 -8.60
N THR A 96 -15.44 0.09 -8.25
CA THR A 96 -16.15 0.19 -6.98
C THR A 96 -15.56 -0.74 -5.92
N GLU A 97 -16.08 -0.70 -4.67
CA GLU A 97 -15.72 -1.67 -3.63
C GLU A 97 -16.09 -3.12 -4.01
N ASP A 98 -17.18 -3.31 -4.72
CA ASP A 98 -17.66 -4.64 -5.14
C ASP A 98 -16.88 -5.20 -6.32
N ASP A 99 -16.24 -4.32 -7.09
CA ASP A 99 -15.46 -4.76 -8.25
C ASP A 99 -14.21 -5.54 -7.84
N PHE A 100 -13.92 -6.57 -8.62
CA PHE A 100 -12.74 -7.39 -8.42
C PHE A 100 -12.17 -7.92 -9.74
N ASP A 101 -12.73 -8.98 -10.31
CA ASP A 101 -12.27 -9.58 -11.56
C ASP A 101 -13.04 -9.01 -12.74
N ARG A 102 -12.46 -8.04 -13.41
CA ARG A 102 -12.97 -7.36 -14.61
C ARG A 102 -12.20 -7.73 -15.86
N GLY A 103 -11.37 -8.78 -15.80
CA GLY A 103 -10.50 -9.20 -16.89
C GLY A 103 -9.29 -8.27 -17.10
N GLN A 104 -8.92 -7.50 -16.08
CA GLN A 104 -7.77 -6.61 -16.12
C GLN A 104 -6.44 -7.36 -16.17
N SER A 105 -5.44 -6.76 -16.79
CA SER A 105 -4.04 -7.15 -16.69
C SER A 105 -3.33 -6.40 -15.55
N PHE A 106 -2.08 -6.74 -15.29
CA PHE A 106 -1.29 -6.16 -14.20
C PHE A 106 0.03 -5.61 -14.74
N LYS A 107 0.49 -4.50 -14.18
CA LYS A 107 1.72 -3.81 -14.60
C LYS A 107 2.98 -4.48 -14.08
N ASN A 108 2.86 -5.18 -12.96
CA ASN A 108 3.96 -5.85 -12.28
C ASN A 108 3.46 -7.04 -11.46
N PHE A 109 4.40 -7.83 -10.96
CA PHE A 109 4.09 -9.05 -10.19
C PHE A 109 3.52 -8.77 -8.80
N TYR A 110 3.74 -7.58 -8.24
CA TYR A 110 3.09 -7.19 -7.00
C TYR A 110 1.58 -7.07 -7.18
N GLU A 111 1.12 -6.32 -8.19
CA GLU A 111 -0.30 -6.18 -8.51
C GLU A 111 -0.95 -7.53 -8.78
N GLU A 112 -0.34 -8.35 -9.66
CA GLU A 112 -0.80 -9.70 -10.00
C GLU A 112 -0.96 -10.56 -8.74
N THR A 113 0.06 -10.62 -7.89
CA THR A 113 0.05 -11.50 -6.72
C THR A 113 -0.86 -11.00 -5.61
N LYS A 114 -1.06 -9.69 -5.45
CA LYS A 114 -2.07 -9.13 -4.54
C LYS A 114 -3.48 -9.41 -5.01
N PHE A 115 -3.74 -9.36 -6.32
CA PHE A 115 -5.02 -9.79 -6.89
C PHE A 115 -5.26 -11.28 -6.63
N LEU A 116 -4.30 -12.15 -6.91
CA LEU A 116 -4.42 -13.59 -6.66
C LEU A 116 -4.61 -13.90 -5.17
N SER A 117 -3.92 -13.18 -4.29
CA SER A 117 -4.09 -13.27 -2.84
C SER A 117 -5.50 -12.89 -2.40
N GLU A 118 -6.03 -11.76 -2.86
CA GLU A 118 -7.41 -11.36 -2.56
C GLU A 118 -8.43 -12.35 -3.13
N LYS A 119 -8.17 -12.95 -4.30
CA LYS A 119 -9.01 -14.00 -4.87
C LYS A 119 -9.14 -15.19 -3.94
N LEU A 120 -8.03 -15.70 -3.41
CA LEU A 120 -8.05 -16.81 -2.43
C LEU A 120 -8.87 -16.46 -1.18
N VAL A 121 -8.76 -15.21 -0.70
CA VAL A 121 -9.52 -14.74 0.46
C VAL A 121 -11.02 -14.71 0.14
N ARG A 122 -11.40 -14.19 -1.03
CA ARG A 122 -12.80 -14.14 -1.48
C ARG A 122 -13.41 -15.53 -1.63
N GLU A 123 -12.65 -16.52 -2.07
CA GLU A 123 -13.08 -17.92 -2.18
C GLU A 123 -13.35 -18.58 -0.82
N ARG A 124 -12.83 -18.03 0.27
CA ARG A 124 -12.99 -18.57 1.64
C ARG A 124 -13.90 -17.73 2.55
N ARG A 125 -14.46 -16.62 2.06
CA ARG A 125 -15.23 -15.68 2.89
C ARG A 125 -16.51 -16.25 3.50
N ASP A 126 -17.07 -17.31 2.91
CA ASP A 126 -18.27 -17.95 3.43
C ASP A 126 -17.99 -18.78 4.70
N VAL A 127 -16.73 -19.17 4.92
CA VAL A 127 -16.29 -19.94 6.10
C VAL A 127 -15.40 -19.15 7.05
N ILE A 128 -14.77 -18.07 6.58
CA ILE A 128 -13.90 -17.20 7.38
C ILE A 128 -14.54 -15.80 7.40
N PRO A 129 -15.01 -15.30 8.56
CA PRO A 129 -15.60 -13.96 8.68
C PRO A 129 -14.55 -12.89 8.32
N THR A 130 -14.57 -12.40 7.08
CA THR A 130 -13.47 -11.61 6.51
C THR A 130 -13.91 -10.20 6.17
N VAL A 131 -13.07 -9.20 6.53
CA VAL A 131 -13.08 -7.87 5.93
C VAL A 131 -11.84 -7.70 5.06
N ILE A 132 -12.03 -7.16 3.86
CA ILE A 132 -10.92 -6.87 2.94
C ILE A 132 -10.70 -5.36 2.93
N LEU A 133 -9.47 -4.94 3.19
CA LEU A 133 -9.08 -3.54 3.24
C LEU A 133 -8.09 -3.25 2.11
N ARG A 134 -8.42 -2.27 1.27
CA ARG A 134 -7.64 -1.84 0.10
C ARG A 134 -7.04 -0.45 0.34
N PRO A 135 -5.90 -0.34 1.03
CA PRO A 135 -5.24 0.95 1.19
C PRO A 135 -4.73 1.49 -0.16
N ALA A 136 -4.73 2.81 -0.27
CA ALA A 136 -3.97 3.56 -1.26
C ALA A 136 -2.46 3.42 -1.00
N VAL A 137 -1.64 4.14 -1.75
CA VAL A 137 -0.21 4.23 -1.44
C VAL A 137 -0.04 4.95 -0.10
N VAL A 138 0.44 4.21 0.89
CA VAL A 138 0.60 4.74 2.25
C VAL A 138 1.84 5.63 2.30
N VAL A 139 1.65 6.84 2.81
CA VAL A 139 2.72 7.82 3.06
C VAL A 139 2.92 8.02 4.55
N GLY A 140 3.90 8.83 4.93
CA GLY A 140 4.23 9.10 6.33
C GLY A 140 3.07 9.64 7.15
N HIS A 141 3.26 9.67 8.46
CA HIS A 141 2.29 10.15 9.44
C HIS A 141 1.96 11.64 9.20
N SER A 142 0.69 11.99 9.18
CA SER A 142 0.22 13.34 8.79
C SER A 142 0.72 14.46 9.72
N VAL A 143 1.08 14.14 10.98
CA VAL A 143 1.54 15.11 11.97
C VAL A 143 3.07 15.10 12.14
N THR A 144 3.70 13.92 12.11
CA THR A 144 5.15 13.79 12.34
C THR A 144 5.96 13.64 11.06
N GLY A 145 5.34 13.19 9.95
CA GLY A 145 6.01 12.86 8.69
C GLY A 145 6.71 11.52 8.69
N GLU A 146 6.78 10.85 9.85
CA GLU A 146 7.51 9.59 10.05
C GLU A 146 7.04 8.50 9.07
N ILE A 147 8.01 7.85 8.45
CA ILE A 147 7.79 6.75 7.50
C ILE A 147 8.95 5.75 7.59
N GLU A 148 8.66 4.49 7.39
CA GLU A 148 9.64 3.39 7.43
C GLU A 148 10.44 3.23 6.12
N LYS A 149 9.91 3.72 5.01
CA LYS A 149 10.54 3.55 3.69
C LYS A 149 10.22 4.71 2.77
N ILE A 150 11.27 5.32 2.21
CA ILE A 150 11.16 6.33 1.16
C ILE A 150 10.91 5.63 -0.19
N ASP A 151 9.67 5.66 -0.68
CA ASP A 151 9.21 4.99 -1.89
C ASP A 151 7.99 5.70 -2.51
N GLY A 152 7.54 5.25 -3.68
CA GLY A 152 6.33 5.75 -4.33
C GLY A 152 6.31 7.27 -4.52
N PRO A 153 5.36 8.02 -3.95
CA PRO A 153 5.22 9.47 -4.13
C PRO A 153 6.44 10.28 -3.70
N TYR A 154 7.29 9.73 -2.81
CA TYR A 154 8.53 10.40 -2.38
C TYR A 154 9.55 10.56 -3.51
N HIS A 155 9.42 9.84 -4.63
CA HIS A 155 10.24 10.09 -5.82
C HIS A 155 10.05 11.50 -6.39
N ALA A 156 8.88 12.11 -6.21
CA ALA A 156 8.66 13.52 -6.53
C ALA A 156 9.59 14.41 -5.68
N PHE A 157 9.70 14.13 -4.39
CA PHE A 157 10.59 14.87 -3.49
C PHE A 157 12.06 14.68 -3.85
N VAL A 158 12.46 13.46 -4.26
CA VAL A 158 13.81 13.18 -4.78
C VAL A 158 14.10 14.04 -6.01
N THR A 159 13.15 14.13 -6.94
CA THR A 159 13.27 14.94 -8.17
C THR A 159 13.47 16.42 -7.84
N ILE A 160 12.68 16.96 -6.92
CA ILE A 160 12.77 18.35 -6.47
C ILE A 160 14.09 18.62 -5.74
N ALA A 161 14.49 17.71 -4.84
CA ALA A 161 15.76 17.82 -4.10
C ALA A 161 16.98 17.85 -5.03
N ARG A 162 16.93 17.13 -6.15
CA ARG A 162 18.00 17.07 -7.16
C ARG A 162 17.91 18.16 -8.23
N HIS A 163 16.98 19.10 -8.11
CA HIS A 163 16.75 20.16 -9.11
C HIS A 163 16.43 19.66 -10.53
N LEU A 164 15.75 18.50 -10.65
CA LEU A 164 15.42 17.88 -11.92
C LEU A 164 14.01 18.21 -12.41
N GLN A 165 13.27 19.09 -11.71
CA GLN A 165 11.86 19.41 -11.99
C GLN A 165 11.63 20.31 -13.23
N GLY A 166 12.66 20.71 -13.97
CA GLY A 166 12.52 21.62 -15.13
C GLY A 166 11.64 21.07 -16.23
N ILE A 167 11.73 19.76 -16.51
CA ILE A 167 10.91 19.04 -17.48
C ILE A 167 10.29 17.84 -16.77
N MET A 168 8.95 17.77 -16.78
CA MET A 168 8.23 16.71 -16.06
C MET A 168 7.20 16.03 -16.96
N PRO A 169 6.85 14.76 -16.67
CA PRO A 169 5.73 14.10 -17.32
C PRO A 169 4.43 14.86 -17.06
N ASP A 170 3.63 15.05 -18.11
CA ASP A 170 2.23 15.42 -17.99
C ASP A 170 1.39 14.15 -17.88
N CYS A 171 0.85 13.92 -16.69
CA CYS A 171 0.00 12.78 -16.40
C CYS A 171 -1.50 13.08 -16.64
N GLY A 172 -1.85 14.27 -17.14
CA GLY A 172 -3.24 14.66 -17.42
C GLY A 172 -4.15 14.53 -16.17
N PRO A 173 -5.32 13.88 -16.31
CA PRO A 173 -6.30 13.75 -15.22
C PRO A 173 -5.97 12.64 -14.22
N VAL A 174 -4.89 11.88 -14.40
CA VAL A 174 -4.55 10.75 -13.55
C VAL A 174 -4.38 11.17 -12.10
N LYS A 175 -5.10 10.51 -11.19
CA LYS A 175 -5.13 10.83 -9.76
C LYS A 175 -3.97 10.18 -9.01
N CYS A 176 -3.42 10.89 -8.04
CA CYS A 176 -2.41 10.41 -7.12
C CYS A 176 -3.08 9.91 -5.84
N HIS A 177 -3.39 8.62 -5.80
CA HIS A 177 -4.06 7.99 -4.66
C HIS A 177 -3.07 7.67 -3.55
N ILE A 178 -3.03 8.54 -2.54
CA ILE A 178 -2.19 8.40 -1.35
C ILE A 178 -3.01 8.61 -0.09
N ALA A 179 -2.55 8.04 1.03
CA ALA A 179 -3.16 8.24 2.33
C ALA A 179 -2.08 8.21 3.44
N PRO A 180 -2.16 9.03 4.48
CA PRO A 180 -1.18 9.02 5.55
C PRO A 180 -1.40 7.82 6.47
N VAL A 181 -0.30 7.27 7.02
CA VAL A 181 -0.30 6.02 7.78
C VAL A 181 -1.20 6.08 9.01
N ASP A 182 -1.27 7.19 9.70
CA ASP A 182 -2.14 7.38 10.88
C ASP A 182 -3.63 7.30 10.52
N PHE A 183 -4.05 7.88 9.39
CA PHE A 183 -5.41 7.68 8.89
C PHE A 183 -5.65 6.20 8.56
N VAL A 184 -4.74 5.57 7.81
CA VAL A 184 -4.88 4.16 7.42
C VAL A 184 -5.01 3.27 8.65
N MET A 185 -4.19 3.48 9.69
CA MET A 185 -4.24 2.69 10.92
C MET A 185 -5.53 2.90 11.70
N ASN A 186 -6.00 4.15 11.82
CA ASN A 186 -7.25 4.46 12.51
C ASN A 186 -8.46 3.87 11.76
N ALA A 187 -8.49 4.01 10.43
CA ALA A 187 -9.52 3.44 9.58
C ALA A 187 -9.52 1.91 9.62
N TYR A 188 -8.33 1.31 9.59
CA TYR A 188 -8.15 -0.13 9.70
C TYR A 188 -8.72 -0.66 11.02
N HIS A 189 -8.35 -0.02 12.14
CA HIS A 189 -8.84 -0.40 13.46
C HIS A 189 -10.36 -0.28 13.56
N ALA A 190 -10.93 0.86 13.17
CA ALA A 190 -12.36 1.07 13.25
C ALA A 190 -13.18 0.06 12.42
N LEU A 191 -12.76 -0.21 11.19
CA LEU A 191 -13.43 -1.19 10.33
C LEU A 191 -13.21 -2.63 10.82
N PHE A 192 -12.08 -2.92 11.46
CA PHE A 192 -11.83 -4.23 12.05
C PHE A 192 -12.70 -4.48 13.28
N GLU A 193 -12.94 -3.47 14.12
CA GLU A 193 -13.83 -3.57 15.29
C GLU A 193 -15.33 -3.52 14.92
N ASP A 194 -15.68 -2.94 13.77
CA ASP A 194 -17.07 -2.85 13.31
C ASP A 194 -17.59 -4.22 12.85
N GLU A 195 -18.48 -4.84 13.63
CA GLU A 195 -19.08 -6.15 13.31
C GLU A 195 -19.75 -6.18 11.93
N SER A 196 -20.34 -5.04 11.50
CA SER A 196 -21.02 -4.91 10.22
C SER A 196 -20.09 -4.95 9.00
N SER A 197 -18.77 -4.89 9.21
CA SER A 197 -17.78 -4.90 8.13
C SER A 197 -17.45 -6.30 7.61
N ALA A 198 -17.88 -7.36 8.29
CA ALA A 198 -17.67 -8.73 7.83
C ALA A 198 -18.32 -8.97 6.46
N GLY A 199 -17.58 -9.62 5.56
CA GLY A 199 -18.01 -9.87 4.18
C GLY A 199 -17.84 -8.68 3.23
N ARG A 200 -17.38 -7.52 3.72
CA ARG A 200 -17.26 -6.29 2.93
C ARG A 200 -15.82 -5.99 2.52
N VAL A 201 -15.71 -5.10 1.54
CA VAL A 201 -14.46 -4.54 1.04
C VAL A 201 -14.48 -3.04 1.25
N TYR A 202 -13.37 -2.47 1.73
CA TYR A 202 -13.24 -1.03 1.92
C TYR A 202 -11.94 -0.50 1.36
N TYR A 203 -12.01 0.69 0.77
CA TYR A 203 -10.85 1.48 0.39
C TYR A 203 -10.42 2.41 1.52
N LEU A 204 -9.10 2.46 1.77
CA LEU A 204 -8.51 3.37 2.75
C LEU A 204 -7.70 4.42 2.00
N MET A 205 -8.37 5.50 1.57
CA MET A 205 -7.77 6.52 0.71
C MET A 205 -8.49 7.88 0.83
N ASP A 206 -7.85 8.92 0.29
CA ASP A 206 -8.45 10.24 0.18
C ASP A 206 -9.63 10.18 -0.82
N PRO A 207 -10.85 10.61 -0.43
CA PRO A 207 -11.98 10.67 -1.34
C PRO A 207 -11.84 11.75 -2.44
N ASN A 208 -10.94 12.71 -2.25
CA ASN A 208 -10.70 13.82 -3.17
C ASN A 208 -9.21 13.93 -3.57
N PRO A 209 -8.64 12.88 -4.19
CA PRO A 209 -7.21 12.86 -4.49
C PRO A 209 -6.85 13.92 -5.53
N LEU A 210 -5.70 14.56 -5.36
CA LEU A 210 -5.13 15.45 -6.37
C LEU A 210 -4.70 14.64 -7.60
N THR A 211 -4.61 15.31 -8.77
CA THR A 211 -3.90 14.72 -9.90
C THR A 211 -2.39 14.65 -9.61
N TYR A 212 -1.65 13.77 -10.30
CA TYR A 212 -0.19 13.74 -10.19
C TYR A 212 0.45 15.10 -10.50
N ASN A 213 -0.10 15.81 -11.50
CA ASN A 213 0.38 17.16 -11.85
C ASN A 213 0.17 18.14 -10.69
N ALA A 214 -1.03 18.13 -10.08
CA ALA A 214 -1.34 19.01 -8.95
C ALA A 214 -0.54 18.65 -7.69
N PHE A 215 -0.34 17.35 -7.42
CA PHE A 215 0.52 16.88 -6.34
C PHE A 215 1.95 17.38 -6.50
N PHE A 216 2.52 17.27 -7.71
CA PHE A 216 3.89 17.70 -7.98
C PHE A 216 4.03 19.23 -7.87
N ASP A 217 3.07 19.97 -8.41
CA ASP A 217 3.05 21.45 -8.34
C ASP A 217 2.95 21.91 -6.87
N LEU A 218 2.10 21.29 -6.07
CA LEU A 218 1.98 21.54 -4.63
C LEU A 218 3.28 21.20 -3.87
N ALA A 219 3.91 20.07 -4.22
CA ALA A 219 5.20 19.71 -3.61
C ALA A 219 6.30 20.74 -3.93
N CYS A 220 6.33 21.29 -5.13
CA CYS A 220 7.26 22.38 -5.49
C CYS A 220 6.99 23.64 -4.67
N GLU A 221 5.72 24.04 -4.52
CA GLU A 221 5.32 25.21 -3.73
C GLU A 221 5.75 25.07 -2.26
N GLU A 222 5.40 23.96 -1.63
CA GLU A 222 5.76 23.68 -0.23
C GLU A 222 7.27 23.55 0.00
N TRP A 223 8.00 23.13 -1.05
CA TRP A 223 9.47 23.08 -1.00
C TRP A 223 10.12 24.48 -1.17
N GLY A 224 9.39 25.47 -1.65
CA GLY A 224 9.93 26.77 -2.05
C GLY A 224 10.70 26.69 -3.38
N ARG A 225 10.26 25.86 -4.32
CA ARG A 225 10.85 25.67 -5.65
C ARG A 225 9.89 26.07 -6.76
N MET A 226 10.44 26.43 -7.91
CA MET A 226 9.64 26.71 -9.09
C MET A 226 8.95 25.43 -9.57
N LYS A 227 7.71 25.56 -10.01
CA LYS A 227 6.97 24.50 -10.70
C LYS A 227 7.66 24.11 -12.01
N PRO A 228 7.37 22.93 -12.56
CA PRO A 228 7.89 22.52 -13.86
C PRO A 228 7.62 23.56 -14.93
N LEU A 229 8.66 23.92 -15.69
CA LEU A 229 8.54 24.87 -16.79
C LEU A 229 7.91 24.24 -18.02
N ILE A 230 8.19 22.95 -18.24
CA ILE A 230 7.72 22.19 -19.39
C ILE A 230 7.11 20.88 -18.87
N LYS A 231 5.85 20.65 -19.24
CA LYS A 231 5.17 19.37 -19.04
C LYS A 231 5.04 18.66 -20.39
N VAL A 232 5.61 17.47 -20.50
CA VAL A 232 5.61 16.65 -21.73
C VAL A 232 4.69 15.46 -21.51
N PRO A 233 3.78 15.13 -22.46
CA PRO A 233 2.92 13.97 -22.31
C PRO A 233 3.71 12.73 -21.87
N ALA A 234 3.28 12.05 -20.80
CA ALA A 234 4.00 10.92 -20.19
C ALA A 234 4.36 9.86 -21.23
N LYS A 235 3.46 9.60 -22.19
CA LYS A 235 3.70 8.65 -23.30
C LYS A 235 4.92 8.97 -24.15
N CYS A 236 5.28 10.24 -24.30
CA CYS A 236 6.46 10.66 -25.05
C CYS A 236 7.77 10.44 -24.28
N LEU A 237 7.71 10.42 -22.94
CA LEU A 237 8.87 10.23 -22.06
C LEU A 237 9.08 8.75 -21.69
N ASN A 238 8.05 7.91 -21.79
CA ASN A 238 8.13 6.49 -21.46
C ASN A 238 9.35 5.77 -22.09
N PRO A 239 9.71 5.96 -23.38
CA PRO A 239 10.90 5.29 -23.95
C PRO A 239 12.20 5.71 -23.26
N LEU A 240 12.31 6.97 -22.79
CA LEU A 240 13.49 7.47 -22.09
C LEU A 240 13.64 6.86 -20.71
N PHE A 241 12.53 6.63 -20.01
CA PHE A 241 12.54 6.04 -18.66
C PHE A 241 12.96 4.57 -18.64
N HIS A 242 12.93 3.88 -19.75
CA HIS A 242 13.48 2.53 -19.91
C HIS A 242 15.01 2.49 -20.01
N LEU A 243 15.67 3.64 -20.19
CA LEU A 243 17.12 3.72 -20.28
C LEU A 243 17.73 3.73 -18.86
N GLY A 244 18.56 2.75 -18.55
CA GLY A 244 19.12 2.58 -17.20
C GLY A 244 19.94 3.78 -16.67
N PHE A 245 20.44 4.67 -17.57
CA PHE A 245 21.09 5.89 -17.13
C PHE A 245 20.10 6.92 -16.52
N VAL A 246 18.83 6.92 -16.93
CA VAL A 246 17.79 7.82 -16.40
C VAL A 246 17.49 7.45 -14.96
N GLU A 247 17.37 6.15 -14.65
CA GLU A 247 17.19 5.67 -13.29
C GLU A 247 18.37 6.08 -12.38
N ARG A 248 19.62 5.95 -12.88
CA ARG A 248 20.82 6.40 -12.15
C ARG A 248 20.82 7.91 -11.90
N LEU A 249 20.41 8.70 -12.89
CA LEU A 249 20.38 10.16 -12.81
C LEU A 249 19.25 10.63 -11.87
N THR A 250 18.06 10.11 -12.03
CA THR A 250 16.86 10.54 -11.31
C THR A 250 16.74 9.88 -9.93
N GLY A 251 17.27 8.67 -9.77
CA GLY A 251 17.06 7.82 -8.59
C GLY A 251 15.65 7.25 -8.51
N ILE A 252 14.87 7.31 -9.59
CA ILE A 252 13.50 6.84 -9.67
C ILE A 252 13.47 5.52 -10.42
N PRO A 253 13.00 4.42 -9.82
CA PRO A 253 12.84 3.15 -10.50
C PRO A 253 11.90 3.28 -11.72
N ARG A 254 12.23 2.59 -12.80
CA ARG A 254 11.42 2.61 -14.03
C ARG A 254 9.97 2.18 -13.80
N GLU A 255 9.73 1.29 -12.85
CA GLU A 255 8.40 0.80 -12.48
C GLU A 255 7.49 1.91 -11.93
N ALA A 256 8.05 2.96 -11.34
CA ALA A 256 7.30 4.11 -10.82
C ALA A 256 6.62 4.93 -11.93
N TYR A 257 7.19 4.93 -13.15
CA TYR A 257 6.63 5.66 -14.29
C TYR A 257 5.40 4.98 -14.92
N LEU A 258 5.14 3.71 -14.61
CA LEU A 258 4.02 2.94 -15.17
C LEU A 258 2.65 3.40 -14.68
N TYR A 259 2.61 4.28 -13.68
CA TYR A 259 1.37 4.76 -13.07
C TYR A 259 0.89 6.12 -13.59
N GLY A 260 1.66 6.79 -14.43
CA GLY A 260 1.38 8.15 -14.90
C GLY A 260 0.36 8.27 -16.03
N ASP A 261 -0.10 7.17 -16.65
CA ASP A 261 -0.96 7.17 -17.82
C ASP A 261 -2.31 6.44 -17.66
N GLN A 262 -2.59 5.92 -16.46
CA GLN A 262 -3.79 5.13 -16.19
C GLN A 262 -4.86 5.97 -15.51
N ALA A 263 -5.93 6.29 -16.23
CA ALA A 263 -7.11 6.95 -15.70
C ALA A 263 -8.09 5.90 -15.12
N ILE A 264 -7.92 5.59 -13.85
CA ILE A 264 -8.87 4.81 -13.06
C ILE A 264 -9.52 5.74 -12.04
N GLU A 265 -10.83 5.60 -11.85
CA GLU A 265 -11.60 6.31 -10.85
C GLU A 265 -12.15 5.29 -9.85
N TYR A 266 -11.87 5.50 -8.57
CA TYR A 266 -12.39 4.62 -7.52
C TYR A 266 -13.66 5.22 -6.93
N ASP A 267 -14.76 4.47 -6.98
CA ASP A 267 -15.94 4.78 -6.19
C ASP A 267 -15.76 4.18 -4.79
N ILE A 268 -15.68 5.06 -3.79
CA ILE A 268 -15.42 4.72 -2.40
C ILE A 268 -16.52 5.22 -1.48
N ALA A 269 -17.73 5.34 -1.99
CA ALA A 269 -18.87 5.90 -1.25
C ALA A 269 -19.19 5.10 0.02
N GLU A 270 -19.20 3.76 -0.07
CA GLU A 270 -19.41 2.88 1.07
C GLU A 270 -18.29 2.99 2.11
N SER A 271 -17.04 3.01 1.67
CA SER A 271 -15.88 3.17 2.55
C SER A 271 -15.92 4.48 3.31
N THR A 272 -16.21 5.58 2.60
CA THR A 272 -16.33 6.92 3.19
C THR A 272 -17.47 6.98 4.21
N ALA A 273 -18.65 6.41 3.89
CA ALA A 273 -19.77 6.37 4.80
C ALA A 273 -19.48 5.51 6.05
N ALA A 274 -18.83 4.36 5.89
CA ALA A 274 -18.43 3.50 7.01
C ALA A 274 -17.46 4.20 7.96
N LEU A 275 -16.45 4.88 7.41
CA LEU A 275 -15.47 5.62 8.20
C LEU A 275 -16.09 6.84 8.89
N ALA A 276 -16.98 7.56 8.22
CA ALA A 276 -17.67 8.71 8.79
C ALA A 276 -18.54 8.34 10.01
N ARG A 277 -19.17 7.14 10.00
CA ARG A 277 -19.91 6.64 11.19
C ARG A 277 -19.02 6.49 12.42
N ASN A 278 -17.72 6.27 12.22
CA ASN A 278 -16.70 6.16 13.28
C ASN A 278 -15.96 7.48 13.52
N GLY A 279 -16.40 8.60 12.95
CA GLY A 279 -15.77 9.91 13.09
C GLY A 279 -14.38 10.00 12.42
N ILE A 280 -14.10 9.12 11.44
CA ILE A 280 -12.81 9.04 10.75
C ILE A 280 -12.96 9.64 9.34
N ALA A 281 -12.05 10.55 8.99
CA ALA A 281 -11.94 11.12 7.67
C ALA A 281 -10.46 11.19 7.27
N CYS A 282 -10.18 10.95 5.98
CA CYS A 282 -8.83 11.16 5.47
C CYS A 282 -8.52 12.66 5.42
N PRO A 283 -7.42 13.12 6.03
CA PRO A 283 -7.04 14.53 5.90
C PRO A 283 -6.67 14.82 4.45
N PRO A 284 -7.07 15.99 3.91
CA PRO A 284 -6.70 16.38 2.56
C PRO A 284 -5.18 16.60 2.44
N LEU A 285 -4.59 16.12 1.36
CA LEU A 285 -3.13 16.16 1.15
C LEU A 285 -2.50 17.55 1.40
N PRO A 286 -3.10 18.66 0.99
CA PRO A 286 -2.53 19.99 1.25
C PRO A 286 -2.31 20.30 2.74
N SER A 287 -3.04 19.64 3.64
CA SER A 287 -2.91 19.89 5.08
C SER A 287 -1.67 19.25 5.72
N TYR A 288 -1.04 18.27 5.06
CA TYR A 288 0.09 17.53 5.64
C TYR A 288 1.30 17.36 4.71
N ILE A 289 1.25 17.72 3.44
CA ILE A 289 2.37 17.55 2.51
C ILE A 289 3.63 18.28 3.00
N GLY A 290 3.49 19.46 3.60
CA GLY A 290 4.61 20.22 4.18
C GLY A 290 5.31 19.46 5.32
N VAL A 291 4.54 18.66 6.08
CA VAL A 291 5.09 17.80 7.14
C VAL A 291 5.91 16.66 6.52
N LEU A 292 5.38 16.00 5.48
CA LEU A 292 6.09 14.92 4.76
C LEU A 292 7.40 15.44 4.13
N ILE A 293 7.39 16.64 3.52
CA ILE A 293 8.56 17.24 2.91
C ILE A 293 9.62 17.57 3.96
N ARG A 294 9.23 18.11 5.12
CA ARG A 294 10.15 18.41 6.22
C ARG A 294 10.85 17.15 6.70
N TYR A 295 10.08 16.11 7.04
CA TYR A 295 10.61 14.83 7.46
C TYR A 295 11.54 14.23 6.40
N PHE A 296 11.15 14.25 5.12
CA PHE A 296 11.96 13.78 4.02
C PHE A 296 13.30 14.52 3.95
N ARG A 297 13.32 15.85 4.07
CA ARG A 297 14.55 16.66 4.02
C ARG A 297 15.52 16.33 5.15
N GLU A 298 15.00 16.05 6.33
CA GLU A 298 15.78 15.71 7.52
C GLU A 298 16.38 14.30 7.44
N HIS A 299 15.66 13.34 6.82
CA HIS A 299 15.97 11.91 6.85
C HIS A 299 16.35 11.31 5.49
N TYR A 300 16.38 12.10 4.41
CA TYR A 300 16.64 11.59 3.05
C TYR A 300 17.96 10.84 2.92
N HIS A 301 18.95 11.12 3.75
CA HIS A 301 20.26 10.47 3.73
C HIS A 301 20.34 9.23 4.64
N ASP A 302 19.31 8.94 5.42
CA ASP A 302 19.30 7.79 6.31
C ASP A 302 19.25 6.48 5.50
N SER A 303 20.29 5.67 5.62
CA SER A 303 20.42 4.41 4.88
C SER A 303 19.31 3.41 5.22
N GLY A 304 18.77 3.47 6.44
CA GLY A 304 17.66 2.63 6.89
C GLY A 304 16.36 2.85 6.13
N LEU A 305 16.08 4.09 5.71
CA LEU A 305 14.87 4.45 4.94
C LEU A 305 14.97 4.12 3.44
N ARG A 306 16.17 3.80 2.97
CA ARG A 306 16.45 3.41 1.58
C ARG A 306 16.73 1.91 1.46
N ARG A 307 16.03 1.09 2.22
CA ARG A 307 16.22 -0.37 2.24
C ARG A 307 16.15 -0.93 0.82
N GLY A 308 17.27 -1.52 0.38
CA GLY A 308 17.39 -2.20 -0.89
C GLY A 308 16.61 -3.52 -0.94
N LYS A 309 16.93 -4.32 -1.92
CA LYS A 309 16.33 -5.64 -2.17
C LYS A 309 16.82 -6.63 -1.11
N TRP A 310 16.10 -6.75 0.01
CA TRP A 310 16.45 -7.62 1.13
C TRP A 310 16.60 -9.12 0.74
N TRP A 311 15.97 -9.54 -0.37
CA TRP A 311 16.08 -10.91 -0.88
C TRP A 311 17.37 -11.19 -1.66
N GLU A 312 18.18 -10.19 -1.97
CA GLU A 312 19.50 -10.36 -2.61
C GLU A 312 20.62 -10.64 -1.57
N GLY A 313 20.28 -10.67 -0.29
CA GLY A 313 21.22 -10.80 0.82
C GLY A 313 21.95 -9.48 1.14
N PRO A 314 22.74 -9.44 2.22
CA PRO A 314 23.57 -8.28 2.52
C PRO A 314 24.62 -8.11 1.41
N GLN A 315 24.63 -6.91 0.79
CA GLN A 315 25.68 -6.49 -0.14
C GLN A 315 26.88 -5.98 0.62
#